data_af92721328c352f2e7493f9172c57786
#
_entry.id   af92721328c352f2e7493f9172c57786
#
_cell.length_a   1.000
_cell.length_b   1.000
_cell.length_c   1.000
_cell.angle_alpha   90.00
_cell.angle_beta   90.00
_cell.angle_gamma   90.00
#
_symmetry.space_group_name_H-M   'P 1'
#
loop_
_entity.id
_entity.type
_entity.pdbx_description
1 polymer ?
#
loop_
_entity_poly.entity_id
_entity_poly.type
_entity_poly.pdbx_seq_one_letter_code
_entity_poly.pdbx_strand_id
1 'polypeptide(L)'
;MYEQYLSKIQSIAEFLAKSPHPDQALDFLSAHISPDQELAISYRGNVDPDGLIRCLNIQGFSKSEHMSQATIKIADRRPISNSVRSQKIVWARFETVNQDFPDFFHLDSMSAWQSLISIPVGLSRVYCFSFKTDLTAMAGVDSYFEAIKSLFTVYESSLELRTLSISRELLSGSELQPLTQRQEKILELLRVGKTNKSIANEIGYSESLVRHETMIIYKKLRVEGRHELRESV
;
A
#
# COMPACT_ATOMS: atom_id res chain seq x y z
N MET A 1 1.73 27.55 10.40
CA MET A 1 2.15 26.64 9.33
C MET A 1 3.04 25.50 9.85
N TYR A 2 4.21 25.77 10.46
CA TYR A 2 5.08 24.69 10.99
C TYR A 2 4.42 23.86 12.09
N GLU A 3 3.67 24.48 13.00
CA GLU A 3 2.91 23.75 14.04
C GLU A 3 1.90 22.78 13.44
N GLN A 4 1.26 23.16 12.34
CA GLN A 4 0.32 22.29 11.61
C GLN A 4 1.03 21.06 11.01
N TYR A 5 2.21 21.25 10.43
CA TYR A 5 3.01 20.13 9.92
C TYR A 5 3.43 19.18 11.04
N LEU A 6 3.91 19.72 12.16
CA LEU A 6 4.32 18.92 13.32
C LEU A 6 3.15 18.10 13.88
N SER A 7 1.98 18.73 14.05
CA SER A 7 0.77 18.04 14.52
C SER A 7 0.36 16.89 13.60
N LYS A 8 0.43 17.07 12.27
CA LYS A 8 0.14 16.03 11.30
C LYS A 8 1.18 14.91 11.32
N ILE A 9 2.47 15.24 11.37
CA ILE A 9 3.55 14.25 11.49
C ILE A 9 3.35 13.42 12.74
N GLN A 10 3.04 14.03 13.87
CA GLN A 10 2.77 13.34 15.14
C GLN A 10 1.57 12.39 15.01
N SER A 11 0.44 12.88 14.49
CA SER A 11 -0.76 12.05 14.31
C SER A 11 -0.50 10.84 13.40
N ILE A 12 0.23 11.05 12.29
CA ILE A 12 0.61 9.97 11.37
C ILE A 12 1.56 8.98 12.06
N ALA A 13 2.56 9.48 12.80
CA ALA A 13 3.49 8.64 13.54
C ALA A 13 2.79 7.78 14.60
N GLU A 14 1.90 8.37 15.40
CA GLU A 14 1.10 7.66 16.41
C GLU A 14 0.19 6.59 15.80
N PHE A 15 -0.36 6.85 14.62
CA PHE A 15 -1.18 5.87 13.93
C PHE A 15 -0.34 4.71 13.38
N LEU A 16 0.74 5.02 12.66
CA LEU A 16 1.61 4.01 12.05
C LEU A 16 2.36 3.18 13.10
N ALA A 17 2.68 3.74 14.27
CA ALA A 17 3.30 3.02 15.39
C ALA A 17 2.44 1.86 15.92
N LYS A 18 1.12 1.92 15.75
CA LYS A 18 0.21 0.81 16.07
C LYS A 18 0.31 -0.34 15.07
N SER A 19 1.12 -0.17 14.03
CA SER A 19 1.33 -1.11 12.93
C SER A 19 0.02 -1.59 12.30
N PRO A 20 -0.84 -0.67 11.82
CA PRO A 20 -2.10 -1.02 11.17
C PRO A 20 -1.87 -1.88 9.92
N HIS A 21 -2.93 -2.55 9.46
CA HIS A 21 -2.90 -3.20 8.15
C HIS A 21 -2.65 -2.15 7.05
N PRO A 22 -1.90 -2.46 5.97
CA PRO A 22 -1.59 -1.49 4.91
C PRO A 22 -2.81 -0.78 4.30
N ASP A 23 -3.96 -1.45 4.16
CA ASP A 23 -5.19 -0.80 3.68
C ASP A 23 -5.66 0.28 4.66
N GLN A 24 -5.69 -0.03 5.96
CA GLN A 24 -6.06 0.93 7.00
C GLN A 24 -5.07 2.09 7.10
N ALA A 25 -3.77 1.79 6.88
CA ALA A 25 -2.75 2.83 6.82
C ALA A 25 -3.00 3.77 5.65
N LEU A 26 -3.30 3.25 4.47
CA LEU A 26 -3.55 4.05 3.28
C LEU A 26 -4.83 4.88 3.41
N ASP A 27 -5.91 4.31 3.98
CA ASP A 27 -7.16 5.03 4.28
C ASP A 27 -6.92 6.23 5.20
N PHE A 28 -6.19 5.99 6.30
CA PHE A 28 -5.84 7.04 7.25
C PHE A 28 -4.97 8.13 6.60
N LEU A 29 -3.96 7.72 5.82
CA LEU A 29 -3.08 8.65 5.12
C LEU A 29 -3.85 9.49 4.10
N SER A 30 -4.76 8.89 3.33
CA SER A 30 -5.59 9.63 2.37
C SER A 30 -6.36 10.79 3.03
N ALA A 31 -6.82 10.59 4.26
CA ALA A 31 -7.58 11.58 4.99
C ALA A 31 -6.72 12.63 5.72
N HIS A 32 -5.45 12.32 6.05
CA HIS A 32 -4.68 13.13 6.99
C HIS A 32 -3.36 13.68 6.46
N ILE A 33 -2.85 13.14 5.33
CA ILE A 33 -1.52 13.50 4.81
C ILE A 33 -1.47 14.91 4.20
N SER A 34 -2.58 15.41 3.65
CA SER A 34 -2.59 16.71 3.02
C SER A 34 -2.48 17.85 4.05
N PRO A 35 -1.53 18.79 3.87
CA PRO A 35 -1.41 19.94 4.77
C PRO A 35 -2.66 20.83 4.81
N ASP A 36 -3.41 20.90 3.73
CA ASP A 36 -4.63 21.73 3.60
C ASP A 36 -5.91 21.01 4.03
N GLN A 37 -5.80 19.81 4.63
CA GLN A 37 -6.90 18.98 5.11
C GLN A 37 -7.83 18.43 4.04
N GLU A 38 -7.49 18.57 2.76
CA GLU A 38 -8.21 17.93 1.66
C GLU A 38 -7.88 16.43 1.59
N LEU A 39 -8.84 15.65 1.08
CA LEU A 39 -8.63 14.23 0.85
C LEU A 39 -7.66 14.02 -0.32
N ALA A 40 -6.65 13.19 -0.11
CA ALA A 40 -5.72 12.78 -1.15
C ALA A 40 -6.20 11.49 -1.82
N ILE A 41 -6.04 11.43 -3.15
CA ILE A 41 -6.04 10.14 -3.85
C ILE A 41 -4.68 9.49 -3.56
N SER A 42 -4.68 8.25 -3.10
CA SER A 42 -3.46 7.60 -2.67
C SER A 42 -3.24 6.26 -3.34
N TYR A 43 -1.97 5.93 -3.55
CA TYR A 43 -1.49 4.72 -4.17
C TYR A 43 -0.29 4.20 -3.39
N ARG A 44 -0.24 2.88 -3.17
CA ARG A 44 0.91 2.17 -2.64
C ARG A 44 1.30 1.07 -3.62
N GLY A 45 2.55 1.09 -4.08
CA GLY A 45 3.08 0.15 -5.06
C GLY A 45 4.23 -0.69 -4.53
N ASN A 46 4.37 -1.89 -5.08
CA ASN A 46 5.55 -2.74 -4.97
C ASN A 46 6.48 -2.52 -6.16
N VAL A 47 7.76 -2.40 -5.90
CA VAL A 47 8.79 -2.36 -6.93
C VAL A 47 9.41 -3.75 -7.03
N ASP A 48 9.15 -4.43 -8.13
CA ASP A 48 9.61 -5.80 -8.35
C ASP A 48 11.04 -5.82 -8.92
N PRO A 49 11.79 -6.90 -8.68
CA PRO A 49 13.15 -7.06 -9.26
C PRO A 49 13.19 -7.05 -10.79
N ASP A 50 12.06 -7.35 -11.45
CA ASP A 50 11.91 -7.34 -12.91
C ASP A 50 11.74 -5.93 -13.50
N GLY A 51 11.82 -4.88 -12.67
CA GLY A 51 11.70 -3.49 -13.09
C GLY A 51 10.26 -3.02 -13.30
N LEU A 52 9.31 -3.68 -12.63
CA LEU A 52 7.90 -3.32 -12.67
C LEU A 52 7.44 -2.75 -11.34
N ILE A 53 6.55 -1.78 -11.39
CA ILE A 53 5.84 -1.25 -10.23
C ILE A 53 4.40 -1.75 -10.31
N ARG A 54 3.98 -2.55 -9.32
CA ARG A 54 2.64 -3.14 -9.23
C ARG A 54 1.85 -2.49 -8.12
N CYS A 55 0.58 -2.21 -8.39
CA CYS A 55 -0.34 -1.68 -7.38
C CYS A 55 -0.55 -2.72 -6.27
N LEU A 56 -0.34 -2.31 -5.03
CA LEU A 56 -0.71 -3.07 -3.84
C LEU A 56 -2.06 -2.59 -3.28
N ASN A 57 -2.19 -1.28 -3.11
CA ASN A 57 -3.37 -0.65 -2.53
C ASN A 57 -3.61 0.69 -3.22
N ILE A 58 -4.88 1.10 -3.32
CA ILE A 58 -5.29 2.36 -3.92
C ILE A 58 -6.57 2.86 -3.25
N GLN A 59 -6.64 4.19 -3.01
CA GLN A 59 -7.79 4.86 -2.41
C GLN A 59 -8.16 6.13 -3.18
N GLY A 60 -9.45 6.45 -3.22
CA GLY A 60 -9.95 7.67 -3.85
C GLY A 60 -10.22 7.58 -5.35
N PHE A 61 -10.06 6.40 -5.96
CA PHE A 61 -10.42 6.15 -7.36
C PHE A 61 -11.83 5.56 -7.48
N SER A 62 -12.51 5.87 -8.58
CA SER A 62 -13.79 5.23 -8.90
C SER A 62 -13.59 3.74 -9.22
N LYS A 63 -14.58 2.90 -8.90
CA LYS A 63 -14.52 1.45 -9.13
C LYS A 63 -14.35 1.02 -10.60
N SER A 64 -14.57 1.93 -11.55
CA SER A 64 -14.41 1.69 -12.99
C SER A 64 -12.98 1.82 -13.49
N GLU A 65 -12.07 2.33 -12.68
CA GLU A 65 -10.71 2.62 -13.11
C GLU A 65 -9.78 1.44 -12.84
N HIS A 66 -9.24 0.88 -13.94
CA HIS A 66 -8.38 -0.31 -13.93
C HIS A 66 -6.97 -0.11 -13.33
N MET A 67 -6.77 0.91 -12.50
CA MET A 67 -5.46 1.19 -11.89
C MET A 67 -4.92 0.07 -10.99
N SER A 68 -5.79 -0.73 -10.38
CA SER A 68 -5.37 -1.88 -9.56
C SER A 68 -4.67 -2.98 -10.37
N GLN A 69 -4.84 -2.97 -11.71
CA GLN A 69 -4.20 -3.93 -12.63
C GLN A 69 -3.07 -3.28 -13.45
N ALA A 70 -2.91 -1.96 -13.35
CA ALA A 70 -1.89 -1.25 -14.11
C ALA A 70 -0.49 -1.63 -13.60
N THR A 71 0.32 -2.10 -14.51
CA THR A 71 1.75 -2.33 -14.30
C THR A 71 2.53 -1.17 -14.91
N ILE A 72 3.35 -0.49 -14.11
CA ILE A 72 4.17 0.64 -14.53
C ILE A 72 5.62 0.17 -14.63
N LYS A 73 6.30 0.46 -15.73
CA LYS A 73 7.72 0.13 -15.85
C LYS A 73 8.57 1.20 -15.15
N ILE A 74 9.62 0.76 -14.45
CA ILE A 74 10.61 1.70 -13.86
C ILE A 74 11.26 2.57 -14.95
N ALA A 75 11.38 2.05 -16.18
CA ALA A 75 11.94 2.79 -17.32
C ALA A 75 11.02 3.91 -17.83
N ASP A 76 9.73 3.90 -17.54
CA ASP A 76 8.79 4.93 -18.00
C ASP A 76 9.19 6.31 -17.44
N ARG A 77 8.90 7.35 -18.22
CA ARG A 77 9.08 8.75 -17.80
C ARG A 77 7.83 9.27 -17.09
N ARG A 78 7.58 8.69 -15.89
CA ARG A 78 6.48 9.03 -14.99
C ARG A 78 7.03 9.51 -13.65
N PRO A 79 6.28 10.32 -12.88
CA PRO A 79 6.71 10.76 -11.54
C PRO A 79 7.10 9.60 -10.64
N ILE A 80 6.26 8.56 -10.58
CA ILE A 80 6.47 7.36 -9.78
C ILE A 80 7.75 6.60 -10.19
N SER A 81 7.97 6.42 -11.49
CA SER A 81 9.15 5.73 -12.02
C SER A 81 10.43 6.54 -11.77
N ASN A 82 10.33 7.87 -11.90
CA ASN A 82 11.46 8.76 -11.63
C ASN A 82 11.84 8.77 -10.14
N SER A 83 10.85 8.77 -9.23
CA SER A 83 11.12 8.71 -7.80
C SER A 83 11.82 7.40 -7.41
N VAL A 84 11.38 6.27 -7.96
CA VAL A 84 12.02 4.96 -7.73
C VAL A 84 13.45 4.93 -8.26
N ARG A 85 13.70 5.40 -9.48
CA ARG A 85 15.06 5.44 -10.05
C ARG A 85 16.00 6.37 -9.28
N SER A 86 15.53 7.56 -8.92
CA SER A 86 16.37 8.56 -8.25
C SER A 86 16.45 8.36 -6.73
N GLN A 87 15.59 7.54 -6.14
CA GLN A 87 15.42 7.39 -4.68
C GLN A 87 15.09 8.70 -3.96
N LYS A 88 14.55 9.68 -4.71
CA LYS A 88 14.14 11.01 -4.20
C LYS A 88 12.64 11.17 -4.31
N ILE A 89 12.09 12.02 -3.47
CA ILE A 89 10.72 12.51 -3.62
C ILE A 89 10.63 13.26 -4.96
N VAL A 90 9.57 12.99 -5.71
CA VAL A 90 9.29 13.63 -7.00
C VAL A 90 7.92 14.27 -6.96
N TRP A 91 7.87 15.56 -7.23
CA TRP A 91 6.66 16.32 -7.43
C TRP A 91 6.30 16.38 -8.92
N ALA A 92 5.00 16.41 -9.20
CA ALA A 92 4.47 16.77 -10.50
C ALA A 92 3.30 17.72 -10.32
N ARG A 93 3.19 18.73 -11.20
CA ARG A 93 2.04 19.65 -11.27
C ARG A 93 1.21 19.34 -12.49
N PHE A 94 -0.10 19.48 -12.36
CA PHE A 94 -1.02 19.22 -13.46
C PHE A 94 -0.65 20.01 -14.74
N GLU A 95 -0.30 21.28 -14.59
CA GLU A 95 0.01 22.18 -15.70
C GLU A 95 1.21 21.73 -16.54
N THR A 96 2.22 21.11 -15.92
CA THR A 96 3.49 20.75 -16.59
C THR A 96 3.72 19.26 -16.72
N VAL A 97 2.87 18.43 -16.14
CA VAL A 97 3.12 16.97 -16.01
C VAL A 97 3.40 16.30 -17.36
N ASN A 98 2.73 16.66 -18.42
CA ASN A 98 2.94 16.07 -19.74
C ASN A 98 4.27 16.50 -20.40
N GLN A 99 4.82 17.65 -20.00
CA GLN A 99 6.13 18.12 -20.45
C GLN A 99 7.25 17.43 -19.68
N ASP A 100 7.10 17.37 -18.35
CA ASP A 100 8.10 16.82 -17.43
C ASP A 100 8.12 15.28 -17.46
N PHE A 101 6.94 14.66 -17.67
CA PHE A 101 6.72 13.22 -17.63
C PHE A 101 5.89 12.74 -18.82
N PRO A 102 6.46 12.62 -20.02
CA PRO A 102 5.74 12.33 -21.26
C PRO A 102 4.95 11.02 -21.28
N ASP A 103 5.33 10.05 -20.47
CA ASP A 103 4.61 8.76 -20.37
C ASP A 103 3.53 8.78 -19.27
N PHE A 104 3.24 9.97 -18.70
CA PHE A 104 2.14 10.13 -17.76
C PHE A 104 0.80 10.03 -18.49
N PHE A 105 -0.10 9.22 -17.96
CA PHE A 105 -1.47 9.15 -18.44
C PHE A 105 -2.43 9.72 -17.40
N HIS A 106 -3.40 10.46 -17.88
CA HIS A 106 -4.48 10.96 -17.06
C HIS A 106 -5.58 9.91 -16.98
N LEU A 107 -6.08 9.70 -15.78
CA LEU A 107 -7.34 9.01 -15.56
C LEU A 107 -8.44 10.08 -15.42
N ASP A 108 -9.64 9.77 -15.86
CA ASP A 108 -10.77 10.71 -15.78
C ASP A 108 -11.03 11.19 -14.34
N SER A 109 -10.83 10.33 -13.34
CA SER A 109 -10.92 10.69 -11.92
C SER A 109 -9.83 11.63 -11.42
N MET A 110 -8.72 11.75 -12.17
CA MET A 110 -7.62 12.65 -11.82
C MET A 110 -7.79 14.06 -12.36
N SER A 111 -8.87 14.36 -13.07
CA SER A 111 -9.11 15.66 -13.71
C SER A 111 -9.16 16.85 -12.73
N ALA A 112 -9.35 16.60 -11.44
CA ALA A 112 -9.44 17.63 -10.41
C ALA A 112 -8.15 17.81 -9.57
N TRP A 113 -7.07 17.06 -9.84
CA TRP A 113 -5.83 17.23 -9.09
C TRP A 113 -4.98 18.38 -9.62
N GLN A 114 -4.20 19.02 -8.73
CA GLN A 114 -3.29 20.12 -9.06
C GLN A 114 -1.82 19.75 -8.83
N SER A 115 -1.55 18.94 -7.83
CA SER A 115 -0.22 18.41 -7.55
C SER A 115 -0.24 16.93 -7.19
N LEU A 116 0.85 16.25 -7.50
CA LEU A 116 1.11 14.85 -7.19
C LEU A 116 2.50 14.71 -6.60
N ILE A 117 2.62 13.90 -5.56
CA ILE A 117 3.91 13.52 -4.98
C ILE A 117 4.13 12.03 -5.11
N SER A 118 5.35 11.62 -5.45
CA SER A 118 5.81 10.24 -5.45
C SER A 118 6.94 10.08 -4.46
N ILE A 119 6.78 9.19 -3.49
CA ILE A 119 7.68 8.99 -2.34
C ILE A 119 8.23 7.57 -2.41
N PRO A 120 9.51 7.37 -2.75
CA PRO A 120 10.13 6.06 -2.72
C PRO A 120 10.47 5.69 -1.27
N VAL A 121 10.19 4.44 -0.89
CA VAL A 121 10.41 3.91 0.45
C VAL A 121 11.23 2.64 0.36
N GLY A 122 12.50 2.74 0.72
CA GLY A 122 13.47 1.67 0.46
C GLY A 122 13.56 1.35 -1.03
N LEU A 123 13.92 0.12 -1.37
CA LEU A 123 14.07 -0.32 -2.76
C LEU A 123 12.81 -0.99 -3.33
N SER A 124 11.87 -1.34 -2.46
CA SER A 124 10.74 -2.22 -2.80
C SER A 124 9.36 -1.55 -2.72
N ARG A 125 9.26 -0.32 -2.25
CA ARG A 125 7.97 0.36 -2.07
C ARG A 125 7.98 1.77 -2.63
N VAL A 126 6.80 2.21 -3.07
CA VAL A 126 6.55 3.58 -3.48
C VAL A 126 5.13 3.99 -3.09
N TYR A 127 4.98 5.21 -2.61
CA TYR A 127 3.71 5.83 -2.31
C TYR A 127 3.49 7.01 -3.25
N CYS A 128 2.26 7.19 -3.72
CA CYS A 128 1.88 8.40 -4.46
C CYS A 128 0.61 8.99 -3.84
N PHE A 129 0.57 10.31 -3.80
CA PHE A 129 -0.60 11.06 -3.36
C PHE A 129 -0.88 12.18 -4.36
N SER A 130 -2.15 12.32 -4.75
CA SER A 130 -2.61 13.42 -5.61
C SER A 130 -3.52 14.33 -4.80
N PHE A 131 -3.32 15.64 -4.94
CA PHE A 131 -4.00 16.67 -4.17
C PHE A 131 -4.75 17.61 -5.10
N LYS A 132 -5.89 18.12 -4.65
CA LYS A 132 -6.68 19.12 -5.39
C LYS A 132 -6.05 20.50 -5.37
N THR A 133 -5.11 20.75 -4.48
CA THR A 133 -4.35 21.99 -4.34
C THR A 133 -2.93 21.80 -4.84
N ASP A 134 -2.33 22.84 -5.43
CA ASP A 134 -0.91 22.86 -5.74
C ASP A 134 -0.09 23.07 -4.45
N LEU A 135 0.35 21.98 -3.85
CA LEU A 135 1.15 22.00 -2.63
C LEU A 135 2.61 22.38 -2.89
N THR A 136 3.09 22.36 -4.14
CA THR A 136 4.52 22.59 -4.45
C THR A 136 5.01 24.00 -4.08
N ALA A 137 4.10 24.96 -4.00
CA ALA A 137 4.40 26.35 -3.59
C ALA A 137 4.33 26.57 -2.07
N MET A 138 3.93 25.58 -1.28
CA MET A 138 3.80 25.74 0.18
C MET A 138 5.16 25.71 0.88
N ALA A 139 5.45 26.74 1.68
CA ALA A 139 6.70 26.81 2.41
C ALA A 139 6.86 25.60 3.37
N GLY A 140 8.02 24.93 3.31
CA GLY A 140 8.34 23.80 4.17
C GLY A 140 7.69 22.47 3.79
N VAL A 141 6.96 22.41 2.68
CA VAL A 141 6.28 21.19 2.22
C VAL A 141 7.26 20.06 1.93
N ASP A 142 8.42 20.34 1.35
CA ASP A 142 9.45 19.34 1.08
C ASP A 142 9.97 18.71 2.37
N SER A 143 10.28 19.52 3.39
CA SER A 143 10.70 19.02 4.70
C SER A 143 9.62 18.19 5.39
N TYR A 144 8.37 18.59 5.24
CA TYR A 144 7.22 17.83 5.74
C TYR A 144 7.17 16.44 5.11
N PHE A 145 7.25 16.33 3.78
CA PHE A 145 7.19 15.05 3.10
C PHE A 145 8.45 14.20 3.24
N GLU A 146 9.63 14.79 3.47
CA GLU A 146 10.82 14.02 3.87
C GLU A 146 10.64 13.38 5.26
N ALA A 147 10.02 14.06 6.21
CA ALA A 147 9.66 13.47 7.50
C ALA A 147 8.64 12.33 7.32
N ILE A 148 7.61 12.51 6.49
CA ILE A 148 6.64 11.47 6.15
C ILE A 148 7.32 10.25 5.50
N LYS A 149 8.25 10.47 4.57
CA LYS A 149 9.06 9.39 3.96
C LYS A 149 9.80 8.56 5.02
N SER A 150 10.36 9.24 6.03
CA SER A 150 11.04 8.57 7.13
C SER A 150 10.09 7.69 7.94
N LEU A 151 8.87 8.18 8.24
CA LEU A 151 7.83 7.39 8.91
C LEU A 151 7.40 6.17 8.09
N PHE A 152 7.23 6.34 6.77
CA PHE A 152 6.90 5.21 5.89
C PHE A 152 8.01 4.18 5.85
N THR A 153 9.27 4.61 5.88
CA THR A 153 10.42 3.70 5.91
C THR A 153 10.41 2.84 7.18
N VAL A 154 10.15 3.43 8.33
CA VAL A 154 10.04 2.68 9.60
C VAL A 154 8.84 1.74 9.56
N TYR A 155 7.69 2.20 9.08
CA TYR A 155 6.47 1.40 8.98
C TYR A 155 6.66 0.18 8.06
N GLU A 156 7.15 0.36 6.83
CA GLU A 156 7.38 -0.74 5.88
C GLU A 156 8.42 -1.73 6.42
N SER A 157 9.51 -1.26 7.03
CA SER A 157 10.49 -2.12 7.68
C SER A 157 9.87 -2.96 8.80
N SER A 158 8.94 -2.38 9.58
CA SER A 158 8.23 -3.11 10.61
C SER A 158 7.33 -4.23 10.05
N LEU A 159 6.68 -3.98 8.90
CA LEU A 159 5.88 -4.99 8.21
C LEU A 159 6.74 -6.12 7.66
N GLU A 160 7.89 -5.80 7.07
CA GLU A 160 8.84 -6.80 6.56
C GLU A 160 9.40 -7.68 7.68
N LEU A 161 9.81 -7.09 8.79
CA LEU A 161 10.28 -7.83 9.96
C LEU A 161 9.23 -8.79 10.53
N ARG A 162 7.96 -8.36 10.58
CA ARG A 162 6.86 -9.23 10.99
C ARG A 162 6.67 -10.40 10.04
N THR A 163 6.72 -10.15 8.74
CA THR A 163 6.62 -11.20 7.72
C THR A 163 7.77 -12.18 7.85
N LEU A 164 8.99 -11.70 8.08
CA LEU A 164 10.17 -12.55 8.28
C LEU A 164 10.10 -13.34 9.60
N SER A 165 9.63 -12.74 10.70
CA SER A 165 9.49 -13.45 11.98
C SER A 165 8.46 -14.58 11.88
N ILE A 166 7.32 -14.33 11.27
CA ILE A 166 6.29 -15.35 11.00
C ILE A 166 6.88 -16.45 10.11
N SER A 167 7.62 -16.09 9.05
CA SER A 167 8.27 -17.07 8.16
C SER A 167 9.33 -17.88 8.92
N ARG A 168 10.11 -17.27 9.82
CA ARG A 168 11.13 -17.93 10.61
C ARG A 168 10.53 -18.89 11.65
N GLU A 169 9.46 -18.50 12.32
CA GLU A 169 8.71 -19.37 13.24
C GLU A 169 8.12 -20.59 12.50
N LEU A 170 7.64 -20.39 11.27
CA LEU A 170 7.15 -21.46 10.40
C LEU A 170 8.26 -22.39 9.90
N LEU A 171 9.51 -21.90 9.75
CA LEU A 171 10.65 -22.68 9.27
C LEU A 171 11.42 -23.38 10.41
N SER A 172 11.32 -22.87 11.65
CA SER A 172 12.10 -23.41 12.80
C SER A 172 11.56 -24.71 13.40
N GLY A 173 10.50 -25.28 12.80
CA GLY A 173 10.04 -26.63 13.19
C GLY A 173 9.48 -26.75 14.62
N SER A 174 9.27 -25.64 15.30
CA SER A 174 8.51 -25.65 16.57
C SER A 174 7.07 -26.05 16.25
N GLU A 175 6.50 -26.89 17.08
CA GLU A 175 5.15 -27.45 16.99
C GLU A 175 4.17 -26.48 16.32
N LEU A 176 3.53 -26.95 15.23
CA LEU A 176 2.56 -26.18 14.46
C LEU A 176 1.56 -25.55 15.42
N GLN A 177 1.70 -24.25 15.65
CA GLN A 177 0.75 -23.54 16.51
C GLN A 177 -0.65 -23.77 15.96
N PRO A 178 -1.65 -24.03 16.81
CA PRO A 178 -3.03 -24.22 16.35
C PRO A 178 -3.51 -23.01 15.55
N LEU A 179 -4.46 -23.24 14.67
CA LEU A 179 -5.07 -22.16 13.93
C LEU A 179 -5.72 -21.18 14.91
N THR A 180 -5.62 -19.87 14.63
CA THR A 180 -6.38 -18.89 15.37
C THR A 180 -7.86 -19.00 14.99
N GLN A 181 -8.79 -18.53 15.84
CA GLN A 181 -10.22 -18.50 15.53
C GLN A 181 -10.54 -17.90 14.17
N ARG A 182 -9.83 -16.82 13.79
CA ARG A 182 -9.94 -16.20 12.47
C ARG A 182 -9.50 -17.14 11.36
N GLN A 183 -8.37 -17.82 11.54
CA GLN A 183 -7.85 -18.79 10.58
C GLN A 183 -8.76 -20.00 10.44
N GLU A 184 -9.35 -20.48 11.51
CA GLU A 184 -10.35 -21.55 11.50
C GLU A 184 -11.57 -21.13 10.68
N LYS A 185 -12.08 -19.92 10.90
CA LYS A 185 -13.23 -19.41 10.15
C LYS A 185 -12.93 -19.26 8.66
N ILE A 186 -11.75 -18.77 8.31
CA ILE A 186 -11.29 -18.68 6.92
C ILE A 186 -11.15 -20.10 6.33
N LEU A 187 -10.58 -21.05 7.06
CA LEU A 187 -10.44 -22.45 6.61
C LEU A 187 -11.78 -23.11 6.31
N GLU A 188 -12.79 -22.95 7.18
CA GLU A 188 -14.14 -23.43 6.94
C GLU A 188 -14.70 -22.93 5.60
N LEU A 189 -14.57 -21.63 5.34
CA LEU A 189 -15.05 -20.99 4.12
C LEU A 189 -14.24 -21.40 2.87
N LEU A 190 -12.94 -21.66 3.03
CA LEU A 190 -12.09 -22.21 1.97
C LEU A 190 -12.51 -23.64 1.57
N ARG A 191 -12.83 -24.48 2.56
CA ARG A 191 -13.30 -25.87 2.33
C ARG A 191 -14.60 -25.93 1.57
N VAL A 192 -15.54 -25.00 1.82
CA VAL A 192 -16.79 -24.89 1.04
C VAL A 192 -16.61 -24.18 -0.30
N GLY A 193 -15.37 -23.87 -0.69
CA GLY A 193 -15.03 -23.38 -2.03
C GLY A 193 -15.17 -21.88 -2.25
N LYS A 194 -15.39 -21.06 -1.22
CA LYS A 194 -15.52 -19.61 -1.36
C LYS A 194 -14.20 -18.95 -1.77
N THR A 195 -14.27 -17.97 -2.68
CA THR A 195 -13.10 -17.16 -3.07
C THR A 195 -12.64 -16.25 -1.93
N ASN A 196 -11.38 -15.80 -1.93
CA ASN A 196 -10.87 -14.87 -0.92
C ASN A 196 -11.70 -13.59 -0.84
N LYS A 197 -12.16 -13.08 -1.98
CA LYS A 197 -13.06 -11.93 -2.05
C LYS A 197 -14.42 -12.20 -1.37
N SER A 198 -15.01 -13.37 -1.62
CA SER A 198 -16.27 -13.75 -0.97
C SER A 198 -16.11 -13.92 0.54
N ILE A 199 -15.00 -14.53 0.97
CA ILE A 199 -14.66 -14.71 2.38
C ILE A 199 -14.49 -13.33 3.05
N ALA A 200 -13.71 -12.43 2.42
CA ALA A 200 -13.48 -11.09 2.91
C ALA A 200 -14.79 -10.32 3.17
N ASN A 201 -15.70 -10.37 2.20
CA ASN A 201 -17.01 -9.72 2.33
C ASN A 201 -17.86 -10.33 3.46
N GLU A 202 -17.79 -11.65 3.68
CA GLU A 202 -18.60 -12.35 4.67
C GLU A 202 -18.12 -12.11 6.10
N ILE A 203 -16.80 -12.05 6.29
CA ILE A 203 -16.22 -11.91 7.64
C ILE A 203 -15.78 -10.46 7.96
N GLY A 204 -16.06 -9.51 7.05
CA GLY A 204 -15.81 -8.08 7.28
C GLY A 204 -14.33 -7.67 7.23
N TYR A 205 -13.51 -8.38 6.44
CA TYR A 205 -12.09 -8.09 6.26
C TYR A 205 -11.75 -7.71 4.83
N SER A 206 -10.52 -7.20 4.59
CA SER A 206 -10.03 -6.99 3.24
C SER A 206 -9.66 -8.31 2.55
N GLU A 207 -9.78 -8.36 1.21
CA GLU A 207 -9.35 -9.52 0.43
C GLU A 207 -7.86 -9.81 0.60
N SER A 208 -7.05 -8.75 0.75
CA SER A 208 -5.61 -8.86 0.99
C SER A 208 -5.30 -9.59 2.31
N LEU A 209 -6.02 -9.25 3.38
CA LEU A 209 -5.87 -9.93 4.66
C LEU A 209 -6.28 -11.41 4.55
N VAL A 210 -7.42 -11.69 3.93
CA VAL A 210 -7.87 -13.08 3.74
C VAL A 210 -6.87 -13.88 2.92
N ARG A 211 -6.28 -13.30 1.87
CA ARG A 211 -5.23 -13.92 1.07
C ARG A 211 -4.00 -14.25 1.91
N HIS A 212 -3.57 -13.31 2.75
CA HIS A 212 -2.43 -13.50 3.65
C HIS A 212 -2.69 -14.64 4.66
N GLU A 213 -3.83 -14.59 5.34
CA GLU A 213 -4.23 -15.65 6.28
C GLU A 213 -4.36 -17.03 5.60
N THR A 214 -4.88 -17.07 4.37
CA THR A 214 -4.97 -18.30 3.57
C THR A 214 -3.59 -18.91 3.34
N MET A 215 -2.58 -18.10 3.03
CA MET A 215 -1.20 -18.60 2.85
C MET A 215 -0.63 -19.16 4.18
N ILE A 216 -0.93 -18.52 5.31
CA ILE A 216 -0.52 -19.01 6.63
C ILE A 216 -1.22 -20.34 6.95
N ILE A 217 -2.53 -20.45 6.66
CA ILE A 217 -3.31 -21.67 6.86
C ILE A 217 -2.71 -22.83 6.03
N TYR A 218 -2.41 -22.63 4.74
CA TYR A 218 -1.79 -23.66 3.91
C TYR A 218 -0.46 -24.15 4.48
N LYS A 219 0.39 -23.24 4.93
CA LYS A 219 1.66 -23.57 5.57
C LYS A 219 1.46 -24.36 6.89
N LYS A 220 0.53 -23.93 7.75
CA LYS A 220 0.21 -24.60 9.01
C LYS A 220 -0.36 -26.01 8.78
N LEU A 221 -1.15 -26.20 7.75
CA LEU A 221 -1.74 -27.49 7.39
C LEU A 221 -0.84 -28.34 6.49
N ARG A 222 0.32 -27.82 6.07
CA ARG A 222 1.27 -28.45 5.13
C ARG A 222 0.62 -28.87 3.80
N VAL A 223 -0.26 -28.03 3.28
CA VAL A 223 -0.91 -28.21 1.97
C VAL A 223 -0.37 -27.20 0.96
N GLU A 224 -0.21 -27.61 -0.29
CA GLU A 224 0.33 -26.74 -1.36
C GLU A 224 -0.72 -25.79 -1.92
N GLY A 225 -2.01 -26.08 -1.71
CA GLY A 225 -3.07 -25.23 -2.20
C GLY A 225 -4.48 -25.65 -1.82
N ARG A 226 -5.45 -24.90 -2.37
CA ARG A 226 -6.87 -25.05 -2.04
C ARG A 226 -7.44 -26.42 -2.42
N HIS A 227 -6.92 -27.06 -3.46
CA HIS A 227 -7.39 -28.37 -3.92
C HIS A 227 -7.19 -29.45 -2.84
N GLU A 228 -6.07 -29.43 -2.14
CA GLU A 228 -5.76 -30.39 -1.07
C GLU A 228 -6.65 -30.24 0.17
N LEU A 229 -7.18 -29.03 0.41
CA LEU A 229 -8.12 -28.80 1.52
C LEU A 229 -9.47 -29.48 1.34
N ARG A 230 -9.83 -29.86 0.11
CA ARG A 230 -11.10 -30.53 -0.22
C ARG A 230 -11.01 -32.05 -0.14
N GLU A 231 -9.83 -32.61 -0.24
CA GLU A 231 -9.59 -34.05 -0.20
C GLU A 231 -9.38 -34.60 1.21
N SER A 232 -9.28 -33.71 2.20
CA SER A 232 -9.00 -34.07 3.62
C SER A 232 -10.29 -34.19 4.46
N VAL A 233 -11.39 -34.68 3.86
CA VAL A 233 -12.67 -34.97 4.57
C VAL A 233 -12.94 -36.45 4.54
#